data_59e574015e701b406df5a12944f1cfc4
#
_entry.id   59e574015e701b406df5a12944f1cfc4
#
_cell.length_a   1.000
_cell.length_b   1.000
_cell.length_c   1.000
_cell.angle_alpha   90.00
_cell.angle_beta   90.00
_cell.angle_gamma   90.00
#
_symmetry.space_group_name_H-M   'P 1'
#
loop_
_entity.id
_entity.type
_entity.pdbx_description
1 polymer ?
#
loop_
_entity_poly.entity_id
_entity_poly.type
_entity_poly.pdbx_seq_one_letter_code
_entity_poly.pdbx_strand_id
1 'polypeptide(L)'
;MKTLRKALLATTCAVVALSATTYVSAQRGQRPLSNVEPVRHLVYIATPGDNGTDNQSGVVVLDADKDYSFLKRISYELPASKMPGPKVSGITVSLPLQMLYVTTDGWMKAIDLATDKVVWTFNGESAPVERTRGAASGCCERPWTLPDGKTLLVGSSYNSWWYYIDGATGKSLFKLPTPEANVAHNLAVTADGKLAITGSMSSPKNGKAGVAVLDVPNRTVLRYMTFSEMVRPLTINHDGSLVYVNVNDLVGFEIGDVKTGKMLKRFEAPGDWKGKGYSHGIGMTPDESEIWVADPVNDLWHVWDNPGDGRNPVYNASKTIKPSAGVEHSWIDMTNDGKLALLGDSVVIDVKTHKEIAVLKDEFGRRIVHTEKALFLNFQDGKLIEANNQFAVGDAKAYAARMGTKTSEQQ
;
A
#
# COMPACT_ATOMS: atom_id res chain seq x y z
N MET A 1 97.82 20.01 1.36
CA MET A 1 98.79 19.81 2.46
C MET A 1 98.21 18.74 3.35
N LYS A 2 98.93 17.72 3.49
CA LYS A 2 99.20 16.85 4.65
C LYS A 2 98.01 16.14 5.24
N THR A 3 97.78 14.82 4.98
CA THR A 3 98.41 13.69 5.75
C THR A 3 97.71 13.44 7.08
N LEU A 4 97.34 12.31 7.47
CA LEU A 4 97.85 10.94 7.57
C LEU A 4 96.72 10.06 8.18
N ARG A 5 96.46 8.91 7.62
CA ARG A 5 96.71 7.57 8.15
C ARG A 5 96.58 7.37 9.66
N LYS A 6 95.71 6.46 10.03
CA LYS A 6 96.13 5.19 10.65
C LYS A 6 94.93 4.19 10.74
N ALA A 7 95.23 3.01 10.28
CA ALA A 7 94.50 1.78 10.49
C ALA A 7 94.76 1.26 11.91
N LEU A 8 93.84 0.49 12.49
CA LEU A 8 94.14 -0.77 13.20
C LEU A 8 92.86 -1.54 13.53
N LEU A 9 92.83 -2.71 13.01
CA LEU A 9 92.66 -4.06 13.59
C LEU A 9 91.32 -4.24 14.41
N ALA A 10 90.43 -4.96 13.83
CA ALA A 10 90.01 -6.36 14.07
C ALA A 10 89.87 -6.79 15.53
N THR A 11 88.66 -7.08 15.92
CA THR A 11 88.38 -8.19 16.82
C THR A 11 86.97 -8.71 16.52
N THR A 12 86.91 -9.91 15.99
CA THR A 12 85.73 -10.72 15.71
C THR A 12 85.14 -11.19 17.00
N CYS A 13 83.92 -10.74 17.32
CA CYS A 13 83.04 -11.42 18.27
C CYS A 13 81.80 -11.85 17.53
N ALA A 14 81.67 -13.10 17.24
CA ALA A 14 80.51 -13.71 16.75
C ALA A 14 79.44 -13.77 17.86
N VAL A 15 78.44 -12.92 17.80
CA VAL A 15 77.26 -13.06 18.61
C VAL A 15 76.25 -13.80 17.76
N VAL A 16 76.00 -15.04 18.12
CA VAL A 16 74.88 -15.83 17.60
C VAL A 16 73.60 -15.19 18.14
N ALA A 17 72.96 -14.39 17.34
CA ALA A 17 71.59 -13.92 17.63
C ALA A 17 70.60 -15.02 17.26
N LEU A 18 70.13 -15.76 18.24
CA LEU A 18 68.91 -16.54 18.10
C LEU A 18 67.76 -15.58 17.76
N SER A 19 67.37 -15.58 16.49
CA SER A 19 66.11 -14.94 16.06
C SER A 19 64.96 -15.82 16.53
N ALA A 20 64.39 -15.48 17.70
CA ALA A 20 63.08 -15.99 18.05
C ALA A 20 62.05 -15.37 17.10
N THR A 21 61.67 -16.12 16.10
CA THR A 21 60.52 -15.81 15.25
C THR A 21 59.26 -15.99 16.10
N THR A 22 58.83 -14.91 16.75
CA THR A 22 57.51 -14.85 17.31
C THR A 22 56.50 -14.93 16.15
N TYR A 23 55.91 -16.09 15.99
CA TYR A 23 54.66 -16.22 15.22
C TYR A 23 53.59 -15.41 15.94
N VAL A 24 53.40 -14.16 15.52
CA VAL A 24 52.19 -13.45 15.78
C VAL A 24 51.13 -14.15 14.93
N SER A 25 50.41 -15.10 15.51
CA SER A 25 49.16 -15.55 14.97
C SER A 25 48.26 -14.32 14.95
N ALA A 26 48.10 -13.73 13.75
CA ALA A 26 47.03 -12.78 13.52
C ALA A 26 45.74 -13.53 13.79
N GLN A 27 45.23 -13.43 15.02
CA GLN A 27 43.83 -13.61 15.26
C GLN A 27 43.13 -12.64 14.29
N ARG A 28 42.64 -13.18 13.16
CA ARG A 28 41.61 -12.51 12.39
C ARG A 28 40.53 -12.23 13.41
N GLY A 29 40.51 -11.01 13.94
CA GLY A 29 39.40 -10.51 14.69
C GLY A 29 38.20 -10.83 13.83
N GLN A 30 37.32 -11.71 14.32
CA GLN A 30 35.97 -11.79 13.80
C GLN A 30 35.50 -10.34 13.84
N ARG A 31 35.24 -9.75 12.66
CA ARG A 31 34.48 -8.51 12.58
C ARG A 31 33.29 -8.73 13.51
N PRO A 32 33.00 -7.84 14.43
CA PRO A 32 31.75 -7.94 15.20
C PRO A 32 30.68 -8.19 14.15
N LEU A 33 29.93 -9.28 14.31
CA LEU A 33 28.69 -9.46 13.59
C LEU A 33 28.01 -8.11 13.71
N SER A 34 27.83 -7.40 12.62
CA SER A 34 27.17 -6.10 12.61
C SER A 34 25.91 -6.30 13.44
N ASN A 35 25.72 -5.51 14.50
CA ASN A 35 24.49 -5.49 15.26
C ASN A 35 23.42 -4.87 14.35
N VAL A 36 22.99 -5.61 13.35
CA VAL A 36 21.84 -5.26 12.51
C VAL A 36 20.65 -5.45 13.42
N GLU A 37 19.94 -4.35 13.68
CA GLU A 37 18.70 -4.45 14.46
C GLU A 37 17.71 -5.39 13.78
N PRO A 38 16.92 -6.14 14.55
CA PRO A 38 15.88 -6.98 13.97
C PRO A 38 14.90 -6.11 13.18
N VAL A 39 14.35 -6.68 12.13
CA VAL A 39 13.26 -6.01 11.38
C VAL A 39 12.07 -5.81 12.32
N ARG A 40 11.51 -4.62 12.31
CA ARG A 40 10.29 -4.28 13.04
C ARG A 40 9.12 -4.20 12.07
N HIS A 41 8.03 -4.86 12.43
CA HIS A 41 6.80 -4.87 11.65
C HIS A 41 5.78 -3.91 12.27
N LEU A 42 5.43 -2.87 11.54
CA LEU A 42 4.53 -1.82 12.02
C LEU A 42 3.29 -1.73 11.14
N VAL A 43 2.16 -1.35 11.74
CA VAL A 43 0.94 -1.02 11.02
C VAL A 43 0.69 0.49 11.13
N TYR A 44 0.57 1.16 9.99
CA TYR A 44 0.28 2.58 9.90
C TYR A 44 -1.16 2.76 9.40
N ILE A 45 -2.00 3.41 10.20
CA ILE A 45 -3.43 3.57 9.92
C ILE A 45 -3.77 5.05 9.90
N ALA A 46 -4.16 5.57 8.75
CA ALA A 46 -4.60 6.95 8.63
C ALA A 46 -6.06 7.08 9.08
N THR A 47 -6.29 7.86 10.14
CA THR A 47 -7.62 8.03 10.75
C THR A 47 -8.14 9.45 10.56
N PRO A 48 -9.46 9.61 10.30
CA PRO A 48 -10.07 10.92 10.09
C PRO A 48 -10.19 11.78 11.37
N GLY A 49 -10.13 11.17 12.55
CA GLY A 49 -10.25 11.87 13.82
C GLY A 49 -11.68 12.08 14.31
N ASP A 50 -12.62 11.42 13.69
CA ASP A 50 -14.03 11.53 14.05
C ASP A 50 -14.58 10.23 14.67
N ASN A 51 -13.84 9.60 15.52
CA ASN A 51 -14.29 8.43 16.27
C ASN A 51 -15.39 8.77 17.32
N GLY A 52 -16.04 9.91 17.13
CA GLY A 52 -17.19 10.31 17.95
C GLY A 52 -16.85 10.84 19.33
N THR A 53 -15.61 10.89 19.76
CA THR A 53 -15.27 11.29 21.13
C THR A 53 -14.12 12.26 21.30
N ASP A 54 -13.03 12.22 20.48
CA ASP A 54 -11.81 12.98 20.87
C ASP A 54 -11.09 13.71 19.76
N ASN A 55 -11.68 13.87 18.58
CA ASN A 55 -11.10 14.66 17.46
C ASN A 55 -9.64 14.34 17.10
N GLN A 56 -9.19 13.12 17.31
CA GLN A 56 -7.81 12.77 17.08
C GLN A 56 -7.61 12.25 15.66
N SER A 57 -7.46 13.16 14.72
CA SER A 57 -6.98 12.82 13.38
C SER A 57 -5.48 12.56 13.40
N GLY A 58 -5.01 11.70 12.50
CA GLY A 58 -3.59 11.40 12.38
C GLY A 58 -3.36 9.99 11.88
N VAL A 59 -2.09 9.61 11.83
CA VAL A 59 -1.70 8.24 11.54
C VAL A 59 -1.39 7.52 12.84
N VAL A 60 -2.20 6.53 13.18
CA VAL A 60 -1.94 5.62 14.30
C VAL A 60 -0.87 4.62 13.86
N VAL A 61 0.14 4.41 14.69
CA VAL A 61 1.21 3.46 14.47
C VAL A 61 1.16 2.39 15.55
N LEU A 62 1.04 1.14 15.13
CA LEU A 62 0.99 -0.03 16.00
C LEU A 62 2.20 -0.94 15.75
N ASP A 63 2.69 -1.61 16.81
CA ASP A 63 3.79 -2.57 16.75
C ASP A 63 3.23 -3.99 16.59
N ALA A 64 3.31 -4.54 15.38
CA ALA A 64 2.81 -5.89 15.09
C ALA A 64 3.63 -6.98 15.78
N ASP A 65 4.90 -6.71 16.11
CA ASP A 65 5.76 -7.65 16.85
C ASP A 65 5.40 -7.71 18.35
N LYS A 66 4.52 -6.80 18.83
CA LYS A 66 4.06 -6.69 20.20
C LYS A 66 2.54 -6.65 20.30
N ASP A 67 1.89 -7.64 19.73
CA ASP A 67 0.43 -7.79 19.75
C ASP A 67 -0.32 -6.52 19.31
N TYR A 68 0.19 -5.84 18.29
CA TYR A 68 -0.37 -4.58 17.77
C TYR A 68 -0.51 -3.48 18.83
N SER A 69 0.42 -3.43 19.78
CA SER A 69 0.41 -2.38 20.81
C SER A 69 0.61 -0.99 20.19
N PHE A 70 -0.10 -0.01 20.74
CA PHE A 70 0.03 1.38 20.30
C PHE A 70 1.46 1.89 20.55
N LEU A 71 2.05 2.53 19.53
CA LEU A 71 3.36 3.17 19.63
C LEU A 71 3.26 4.69 19.66
N LYS A 72 2.57 5.26 18.69
CA LYS A 72 2.45 6.71 18.51
C LYS A 72 1.31 7.07 17.59
N ARG A 73 0.93 8.35 17.62
CA ARG A 73 0.08 8.99 16.63
C ARG A 73 0.85 10.13 15.95
N ILE A 74 0.90 10.14 14.63
CA ILE A 74 1.52 11.18 13.83
C ILE A 74 0.45 12.19 13.45
N SER A 75 0.66 13.46 13.81
CA SER A 75 -0.29 14.53 13.53
C SER A 75 -0.32 14.91 12.05
N TYR A 76 -1.50 15.24 11.53
CA TYR A 76 -1.62 15.90 10.22
C TYR A 76 -1.31 17.41 10.27
N GLU A 77 -0.99 17.96 11.44
CA GLU A 77 -0.74 19.42 11.62
C GLU A 77 -1.91 20.27 11.10
N LEU A 78 -3.14 19.89 11.48
CA LEU A 78 -4.33 20.64 11.13
C LEU A 78 -4.55 21.78 12.13
N PRO A 79 -5.00 22.98 11.67
CA PRO A 79 -5.46 24.02 12.58
C PRO A 79 -6.63 23.51 13.44
N ALA A 80 -6.71 23.97 14.68
CA ALA A 80 -7.79 23.59 15.61
C ALA A 80 -9.20 23.84 15.04
N SER A 81 -9.36 24.89 14.20
CA SER A 81 -10.61 25.18 13.48
C SER A 81 -10.99 24.16 12.41
N LYS A 82 -10.09 23.22 12.08
CA LYS A 82 -10.33 22.14 11.10
C LYS A 82 -10.51 20.77 11.75
N MET A 83 -10.74 20.75 13.04
CA MET A 83 -11.06 19.52 13.79
C MET A 83 -12.58 19.36 13.94
N PRO A 84 -13.16 18.15 13.75
CA PRO A 84 -12.47 16.93 13.32
C PRO A 84 -11.87 17.06 11.92
N GLY A 85 -10.84 16.26 11.65
CA GLY A 85 -10.14 16.27 10.36
C GLY A 85 -11.06 15.83 9.20
N PRO A 86 -10.68 16.13 7.96
CA PRO A 86 -11.41 15.69 6.77
C PRO A 86 -11.38 14.17 6.64
N LYS A 87 -12.31 13.64 5.86
CA LYS A 87 -12.33 12.21 5.51
C LYS A 87 -11.00 11.82 4.86
N VAL A 88 -10.35 10.78 5.38
CA VAL A 88 -9.15 10.20 4.75
C VAL A 88 -9.55 9.39 3.53
N SER A 89 -8.87 9.58 2.42
CA SER A 89 -9.15 8.93 1.14
C SER A 89 -8.11 7.87 0.77
N GLY A 90 -6.85 8.02 1.19
CA GLY A 90 -5.82 7.05 0.87
C GLY A 90 -4.50 7.26 1.61
N ILE A 91 -3.64 6.25 1.50
CA ILE A 91 -2.30 6.23 2.09
C ILE A 91 -1.34 5.49 1.15
N THR A 92 -0.11 5.95 1.03
CA THR A 92 0.99 5.25 0.35
C THR A 92 2.34 5.69 0.90
N VAL A 93 3.40 4.99 0.55
CA VAL A 93 4.77 5.34 0.97
C VAL A 93 5.74 5.34 -0.20
N SER A 94 6.85 6.04 -0.01
CA SER A 94 8.03 5.94 -0.86
C SER A 94 9.20 5.40 -0.05
N LEU A 95 9.71 4.23 -0.43
CA LEU A 95 10.89 3.65 0.19
C LEU A 95 12.15 4.52 -0.02
N PRO A 96 12.50 4.95 -1.25
CA PRO A 96 13.72 5.73 -1.47
C PRO A 96 13.67 7.14 -0.86
N LEU A 97 12.48 7.74 -0.73
CA LEU A 97 12.33 9.04 -0.10
C LEU A 97 12.07 8.97 1.41
N GLN A 98 11.79 7.77 1.95
CA GLN A 98 11.41 7.58 3.36
C GLN A 98 10.23 8.47 3.76
N MET A 99 9.23 8.56 2.88
CA MET A 99 8.06 9.42 3.02
C MET A 99 6.77 8.62 3.08
N LEU A 100 5.88 9.03 3.95
CA LEU A 100 4.48 8.58 4.00
C LEU A 100 3.60 9.68 3.39
N TYR A 101 2.63 9.27 2.56
CA TYR A 101 1.67 10.18 1.96
C TYR A 101 0.27 9.80 2.38
N VAL A 102 -0.49 10.79 2.85
CA VAL A 102 -1.89 10.64 3.25
C VAL A 102 -2.73 11.61 2.44
N THR A 103 -3.83 11.13 1.90
CA THR A 103 -4.77 11.95 1.13
C THR A 103 -6.11 12.06 1.83
N THR A 104 -6.76 13.18 1.58
CA THR A 104 -8.14 13.46 1.96
C THR A 104 -8.84 14.09 0.77
N ASP A 105 -10.13 14.30 0.87
CA ASP A 105 -10.91 15.05 -0.12
C ASP A 105 -10.52 16.55 -0.21
N GLY A 106 -9.59 17.02 0.62
CA GLY A 106 -9.12 18.41 0.64
C GLY A 106 -7.63 18.61 0.41
N TRP A 107 -6.80 17.59 0.60
CA TRP A 107 -5.34 17.72 0.48
C TRP A 107 -4.65 16.35 0.39
N MET A 108 -3.37 16.39 -0.03
CA MET A 108 -2.37 15.34 0.22
C MET A 108 -1.25 15.92 1.06
N LYS A 109 -0.82 15.21 2.08
CA LYS A 109 0.33 15.55 2.90
C LYS A 109 1.41 14.49 2.81
N ALA A 110 2.66 14.95 2.72
CA ALA A 110 3.82 14.09 2.89
C ALA A 110 4.35 14.23 4.32
N ILE A 111 4.64 13.10 4.92
CA ILE A 111 5.16 12.98 6.28
C ILE A 111 6.52 12.28 6.18
N ASP A 112 7.56 12.91 6.69
CA ASP A 112 8.89 12.32 6.80
C ASP A 112 8.89 11.26 7.90
N LEU A 113 9.23 10.02 7.54
CA LEU A 113 9.15 8.87 8.45
C LEU A 113 10.21 8.87 9.56
N ALA A 114 11.29 9.65 9.41
CA ALA A 114 12.32 9.75 10.43
C ALA A 114 11.95 10.78 11.52
N THR A 115 11.20 11.81 11.15
CA THR A 115 10.86 12.93 12.05
C THR A 115 9.39 13.01 12.42
N ASP A 116 8.53 12.26 11.76
CA ASP A 116 7.06 12.27 11.86
C ASP A 116 6.41 13.63 11.54
N LYS A 117 7.14 14.49 10.80
CA LYS A 117 6.65 15.83 10.47
C LYS A 117 6.11 15.93 9.06
N VAL A 118 5.09 16.75 8.87
CA VAL A 118 4.60 17.13 7.56
C VAL A 118 5.67 17.96 6.86
N VAL A 119 6.08 17.51 5.66
CA VAL A 119 7.13 18.16 4.85
C VAL A 119 6.52 19.09 3.81
N TRP A 120 5.43 18.66 3.18
CA TRP A 120 4.70 19.47 2.22
C TRP A 120 3.20 19.09 2.21
N THR A 121 2.42 20.01 1.65
CA THR A 121 0.97 19.83 1.44
C THR A 121 0.62 20.21 0.01
N PHE A 122 -0.13 19.34 -0.67
CA PHE A 122 -0.70 19.59 -1.99
C PHE A 122 -2.23 19.66 -1.87
N ASN A 123 -2.83 20.74 -2.36
CA ASN A 123 -4.28 21.02 -2.26
C ASN A 123 -5.02 20.90 -3.60
N GLY A 124 -4.37 20.33 -4.62
CA GLY A 124 -4.84 20.45 -6.00
C GLY A 124 -4.57 21.85 -6.57
N GLU A 125 -4.62 21.95 -7.87
CA GLU A 125 -4.39 23.24 -8.58
C GLU A 125 -5.68 24.03 -8.81
N SER A 126 -6.78 23.61 -8.21
CA SER A 126 -8.10 24.20 -8.40
C SER A 126 -8.48 25.11 -7.25
N ALA A 127 -9.18 26.20 -7.57
CA ALA A 127 -9.83 27.00 -6.56
C ALA A 127 -10.78 26.12 -5.71
N PRO A 128 -10.91 26.38 -4.40
CA PRO A 128 -11.82 25.65 -3.54
C PRO A 128 -13.24 25.66 -4.11
N VAL A 129 -13.81 24.49 -4.33
CA VAL A 129 -15.23 24.41 -4.66
C VAL A 129 -15.97 24.29 -3.34
N GLU A 130 -16.70 25.31 -2.95
CA GLU A 130 -17.62 25.20 -1.81
C GLU A 130 -18.65 24.11 -2.09
N ARG A 131 -18.56 23.03 -1.34
CA ARG A 131 -19.60 22.00 -1.30
C ARG A 131 -20.31 22.03 0.04
N THR A 132 -21.60 21.75 0.02
CA THR A 132 -22.54 21.73 1.14
C THR A 132 -22.19 20.78 2.29
N ARG A 133 -21.01 20.14 2.27
CA ARG A 133 -20.46 19.28 3.33
C ARG A 133 -19.03 19.65 3.74
N GLY A 134 -18.61 20.88 3.57
CA GLY A 134 -17.38 21.40 4.19
C GLY A 134 -16.04 20.96 3.54
N ALA A 135 -16.05 20.28 2.43
CA ALA A 135 -14.82 19.92 1.72
C ALA A 135 -14.48 21.01 0.69
N ALA A 136 -13.38 21.68 0.90
CA ALA A 136 -13.06 22.90 0.18
C ALA A 136 -12.25 22.73 -1.10
N SER A 137 -11.57 21.62 -1.35
CA SER A 137 -10.77 21.44 -2.55
C SER A 137 -10.99 20.07 -3.16
N GLY A 138 -10.92 19.98 -4.44
CA GLY A 138 -11.20 18.77 -5.16
C GLY A 138 -10.00 17.81 -5.31
N CYS A 139 -9.09 17.77 -4.39
CA CYS A 139 -8.00 16.81 -4.27
C CYS A 139 -8.17 16.05 -2.94
N CYS A 140 -7.82 14.88 -2.78
CA CYS A 140 -7.22 13.85 -3.61
C CYS A 140 -7.84 12.52 -3.22
N GLU A 141 -7.86 11.56 -4.14
CA GLU A 141 -8.32 10.21 -3.86
C GLU A 141 -7.12 9.33 -3.45
N ARG A 142 -7.21 8.03 -3.67
CA ARG A 142 -6.15 7.08 -3.30
C ARG A 142 -4.88 7.32 -4.10
N PRO A 143 -3.74 7.61 -3.47
CA PRO A 143 -2.48 7.79 -4.16
C PRO A 143 -1.79 6.45 -4.39
N TRP A 144 -0.97 6.40 -5.43
CA TRP A 144 -0.07 5.29 -5.67
C TRP A 144 1.35 5.80 -5.92
N THR A 145 2.32 5.24 -5.21
CA THR A 145 3.72 5.51 -5.51
C THR A 145 4.14 4.67 -6.71
N LEU A 146 4.57 5.30 -7.79
CA LEU A 146 5.02 4.62 -8.99
C LEU A 146 6.30 3.81 -8.72
N PRO A 147 6.65 2.82 -9.56
CA PRO A 147 7.83 1.97 -9.35
C PRO A 147 9.17 2.71 -9.29
N ASP A 148 9.25 3.95 -9.80
CA ASP A 148 10.42 4.81 -9.60
C ASP A 148 10.63 5.21 -8.13
N GLY A 149 9.64 4.97 -7.28
CA GLY A 149 9.61 5.31 -5.88
C GLY A 149 9.59 6.81 -5.58
N LYS A 150 9.46 7.66 -6.59
CA LYS A 150 9.58 9.13 -6.48
C LYS A 150 8.36 9.88 -7.01
N THR A 151 7.67 9.30 -7.97
CA THR A 151 6.47 9.90 -8.55
C THR A 151 5.23 9.31 -7.91
N LEU A 152 4.29 10.16 -7.54
CA LEU A 152 2.97 9.75 -7.08
C LEU A 152 1.96 9.95 -8.20
N LEU A 153 1.10 8.96 -8.39
CA LEU A 153 -0.09 9.08 -9.22
C LEU A 153 -1.31 9.12 -8.31
N VAL A 154 -2.14 10.14 -8.45
CA VAL A 154 -3.35 10.30 -7.62
C VAL A 154 -4.50 10.83 -8.44
N GLY A 155 -5.68 10.23 -8.23
CA GLY A 155 -6.92 10.71 -8.82
C GLY A 155 -7.54 11.83 -8.01
N SER A 156 -8.35 12.64 -8.68
CA SER A 156 -9.26 13.59 -8.04
C SER A 156 -10.63 13.47 -8.70
N SER A 157 -11.54 12.78 -8.04
CA SER A 157 -12.91 12.58 -8.53
C SER A 157 -13.71 13.89 -8.58
N TYR A 158 -13.32 14.87 -7.79
CA TYR A 158 -14.03 16.15 -7.71
C TYR A 158 -13.67 17.11 -8.85
N ASN A 159 -12.40 17.07 -9.31
CA ASN A 159 -11.88 17.95 -10.36
C ASN A 159 -11.74 17.24 -11.70
N SER A 160 -11.97 15.93 -11.74
CA SER A 160 -11.77 15.10 -12.94
C SER A 160 -10.35 15.18 -13.50
N TRP A 161 -9.35 15.00 -12.62
CA TRP A 161 -7.93 14.97 -12.98
C TRP A 161 -7.23 13.76 -12.40
N TRP A 162 -6.19 13.28 -13.10
CA TRP A 162 -5.12 12.48 -12.53
C TRP A 162 -3.86 13.34 -12.45
N TYR A 163 -3.30 13.44 -11.26
CA TYR A 163 -2.07 14.20 -11.01
C TYR A 163 -0.87 13.27 -10.90
N TYR A 164 0.22 13.65 -11.57
CA TYR A 164 1.55 13.10 -11.35
C TYR A 164 2.30 14.10 -10.49
N ILE A 165 2.68 13.70 -9.29
CA ILE A 165 3.24 14.57 -8.27
C ILE A 165 4.65 14.10 -7.92
N ASP A 166 5.59 15.05 -7.83
CA ASP A 166 6.92 14.79 -7.28
C ASP A 166 6.81 14.50 -5.78
N GLY A 167 7.20 13.27 -5.37
CA GLY A 167 7.06 12.80 -4.00
C GLY A 167 7.92 13.56 -3.00
N ALA A 168 9.07 14.10 -3.42
CA ALA A 168 9.95 14.84 -2.53
C ALA A 168 9.45 16.26 -2.24
N THR A 169 8.77 16.90 -3.19
CA THR A 169 8.45 18.33 -3.12
C THR A 169 6.96 18.64 -3.13
N GLY A 170 6.10 17.68 -3.46
CA GLY A 170 4.67 17.90 -3.65
C GLY A 170 4.30 18.68 -4.90
N LYS A 171 5.26 18.95 -5.80
CA LYS A 171 5.03 19.70 -7.03
C LYS A 171 4.28 18.83 -8.04
N SER A 172 3.22 19.38 -8.64
CA SER A 172 2.56 18.77 -9.80
C SER A 172 3.51 18.76 -10.99
N LEU A 173 3.87 17.57 -11.45
CA LEU A 173 4.71 17.36 -12.64
C LEU A 173 3.88 17.36 -13.92
N PHE A 174 2.67 16.82 -13.82
CA PHE A 174 1.73 16.71 -14.93
C PHE A 174 0.33 16.46 -14.39
N LYS A 175 -0.68 16.87 -15.12
CA LYS A 175 -2.08 16.50 -14.88
C LYS A 175 -2.74 16.03 -16.16
N LEU A 176 -3.46 14.94 -16.07
CA LEU A 176 -4.22 14.35 -17.16
C LEU A 176 -5.71 14.59 -16.89
N PRO A 177 -6.45 15.24 -17.81
CA PRO A 177 -7.88 15.42 -17.63
C PRO A 177 -8.63 14.10 -17.80
N THR A 178 -9.67 13.93 -17.01
CA THR A 178 -10.64 12.86 -17.20
C THR A 178 -11.85 13.41 -17.95
N PRO A 179 -12.04 13.08 -19.24
CA PRO A 179 -13.22 13.53 -19.97
C PRO A 179 -14.51 12.90 -19.41
N GLU A 180 -14.38 11.71 -18.82
CA GLU A 180 -15.46 11.02 -18.12
C GLU A 180 -15.48 11.43 -16.65
N ALA A 181 -16.57 11.98 -16.17
CA ALA A 181 -16.67 12.40 -14.78
C ALA A 181 -16.50 11.22 -13.82
N ASN A 182 -15.73 11.44 -12.75
CA ASN A 182 -15.53 10.55 -11.60
C ASN A 182 -14.75 9.24 -11.85
N VAL A 183 -14.06 9.06 -12.98
CA VAL A 183 -13.19 7.89 -13.19
C VAL A 183 -11.81 8.02 -12.50
N ALA A 184 -11.59 9.05 -11.72
CA ALA A 184 -10.36 9.28 -10.99
C ALA A 184 -10.51 9.04 -9.47
N HIS A 185 -11.19 7.95 -9.09
CA HIS A 185 -11.44 7.62 -7.67
C HIS A 185 -10.45 6.55 -7.16
N ASN A 186 -10.67 5.29 -7.49
CA ASN A 186 -9.79 4.20 -7.07
C ASN A 186 -8.68 3.99 -8.10
N LEU A 187 -7.50 3.58 -7.65
CA LEU A 187 -6.33 3.50 -8.53
C LEU A 187 -5.43 2.35 -8.11
N ALA A 188 -5.13 1.45 -9.05
CA ALA A 188 -4.08 0.45 -8.92
C ALA A 188 -3.12 0.57 -10.13
N VAL A 189 -1.82 0.45 -9.89
CA VAL A 189 -0.79 0.51 -10.93
C VAL A 189 -0.14 -0.86 -11.06
N THR A 190 0.11 -1.31 -12.30
CA THR A 190 0.83 -2.56 -12.56
C THR A 190 2.24 -2.51 -12.02
N ALA A 191 2.79 -3.65 -11.61
CA ALA A 191 4.13 -3.73 -11.01
C ALA A 191 5.24 -3.16 -11.91
N ASP A 192 5.09 -3.25 -13.24
CA ASP A 192 6.01 -2.68 -14.21
C ASP A 192 5.80 -1.16 -14.44
N GLY A 193 4.81 -0.57 -13.79
CA GLY A 193 4.49 0.86 -13.88
C GLY A 193 3.93 1.32 -15.22
N LYS A 194 3.57 0.41 -16.12
CA LYS A 194 3.11 0.79 -17.46
C LYS A 194 1.65 1.19 -17.49
N LEU A 195 0.81 0.51 -16.72
CA LEU A 195 -0.62 0.76 -16.70
C LEU A 195 -1.07 1.21 -15.32
N ALA A 196 -2.04 2.13 -15.31
CA ALA A 196 -2.85 2.39 -14.14
C ALA A 196 -4.31 2.11 -14.46
N ILE A 197 -4.96 1.36 -13.59
CA ILE A 197 -6.37 1.00 -13.68
C ILE A 197 -7.10 1.79 -12.61
N THR A 198 -8.02 2.66 -13.02
CA THR A 198 -8.67 3.60 -12.11
C THR A 198 -10.19 3.49 -12.24
N GLY A 199 -10.85 3.30 -11.10
CA GLY A 199 -12.29 3.15 -11.01
C GLY A 199 -13.02 4.47 -10.79
N SER A 200 -14.32 4.45 -10.98
CA SER A 200 -15.19 5.61 -10.83
C SER A 200 -16.30 5.36 -9.83
N MET A 201 -16.95 6.45 -9.44
CA MET A 201 -18.25 6.41 -8.75
C MET A 201 -19.39 6.86 -9.67
N SER A 202 -19.27 6.60 -10.96
CA SER A 202 -20.30 6.92 -11.95
C SER A 202 -21.11 5.68 -12.34
N SER A 203 -22.43 5.85 -12.49
CA SER A 203 -23.29 4.78 -12.95
C SER A 203 -23.22 4.64 -14.47
N PRO A 204 -23.08 3.44 -15.05
CA PRO A 204 -23.15 3.21 -16.48
C PRO A 204 -24.54 3.54 -17.05
N LYS A 205 -25.60 3.52 -16.23
CA LYS A 205 -26.95 3.97 -16.60
C LYS A 205 -26.99 5.42 -17.08
N ASN A 206 -25.99 6.24 -16.69
CA ASN A 206 -25.82 7.61 -17.15
C ASN A 206 -24.90 7.71 -18.38
N GLY A 207 -24.58 6.61 -19.05
CA GLY A 207 -23.67 6.56 -20.20
C GLY A 207 -22.21 6.77 -19.83
N LYS A 208 -21.81 6.58 -18.56
CA LYS A 208 -20.46 6.81 -18.08
C LYS A 208 -19.68 5.53 -17.88
N ALA A 209 -18.37 5.61 -18.09
CA ALA A 209 -17.47 4.48 -17.88
C ALA A 209 -17.29 4.18 -16.40
N GLY A 210 -17.07 2.91 -16.07
CA GLY A 210 -16.77 2.45 -14.71
C GLY A 210 -15.29 2.47 -14.37
N VAL A 211 -14.41 2.20 -15.34
CA VAL A 211 -12.96 2.10 -15.18
C VAL A 211 -12.26 2.76 -16.37
N ALA A 212 -11.16 3.46 -16.10
CA ALA A 212 -10.23 3.92 -17.11
C ALA A 212 -8.91 3.16 -17.00
N VAL A 213 -8.28 2.88 -18.15
CA VAL A 213 -6.94 2.32 -18.25
C VAL A 213 -6.01 3.40 -18.79
N LEU A 214 -5.00 3.74 -18.00
CA LEU A 214 -4.01 4.76 -18.36
C LEU A 214 -2.71 4.13 -18.81
N ASP A 215 -2.09 4.71 -19.82
CA ASP A 215 -0.67 4.53 -20.14
C ASP A 215 0.13 5.50 -19.25
N VAL A 216 0.78 4.96 -18.22
CA VAL A 216 1.48 5.78 -17.22
C VAL A 216 2.69 6.51 -17.83
N PRO A 217 3.59 5.85 -18.58
CA PRO A 217 4.73 6.53 -19.23
C PRO A 217 4.32 7.61 -20.22
N ASN A 218 3.32 7.33 -21.06
CA ASN A 218 2.87 8.28 -22.08
C ASN A 218 1.84 9.28 -21.55
N ARG A 219 1.35 9.10 -20.32
CA ARG A 219 0.41 10.01 -19.65
C ARG A 219 -0.87 10.21 -20.47
N THR A 220 -1.43 9.11 -20.96
CA THR A 220 -2.64 9.12 -21.81
C THR A 220 -3.66 8.10 -21.33
N VAL A 221 -4.92 8.32 -21.68
CA VAL A 221 -5.98 7.33 -21.48
C VAL A 221 -5.98 6.38 -22.67
N LEU A 222 -5.76 5.07 -22.42
CA LEU A 222 -5.81 4.07 -23.48
C LEU A 222 -7.25 3.69 -23.81
N ARG A 223 -8.09 3.52 -22.79
CA ARG A 223 -9.49 3.11 -22.95
C ARG A 223 -10.30 3.31 -21.70
N TYR A 224 -11.62 3.21 -21.89
CA TYR A 224 -12.59 3.13 -20.82
C TYR A 224 -13.26 1.77 -20.85
N MET A 225 -13.67 1.28 -19.68
CA MET A 225 -14.37 0.01 -19.49
C MET A 225 -15.70 0.27 -18.77
N THR A 226 -16.72 -0.43 -19.20
CA THR A 226 -18.05 -0.36 -18.59
C THR A 226 -18.39 -1.69 -17.92
N PHE A 227 -18.91 -1.62 -16.71
CA PHE A 227 -19.41 -2.74 -15.92
C PHE A 227 -20.93 -2.63 -15.77
N SER A 228 -21.57 -3.62 -15.15
CA SER A 228 -23.04 -3.67 -15.08
C SER A 228 -23.64 -2.51 -14.27
N GLU A 229 -22.93 -2.08 -13.22
CA GLU A 229 -23.35 -1.02 -12.31
C GLU A 229 -22.19 -0.10 -11.92
N MET A 230 -22.45 0.84 -11.02
CA MET A 230 -21.42 1.72 -10.46
C MET A 230 -20.29 0.91 -9.81
N VAL A 231 -19.07 1.13 -10.28
CA VAL A 231 -17.87 0.49 -9.74
C VAL A 231 -17.58 1.01 -8.32
N ARG A 232 -17.22 0.09 -7.46
CA ARG A 232 -16.76 0.30 -6.08
C ARG A 232 -15.26 -0.04 -6.00
N PRO A 233 -14.71 -0.49 -4.86
CA PRO A 233 -13.33 -0.96 -4.81
C PRO A 233 -12.96 -1.91 -5.94
N LEU A 234 -11.71 -1.87 -6.32
CA LEU A 234 -11.14 -2.75 -7.33
C LEU A 234 -9.78 -3.30 -6.89
N THR A 235 -9.39 -4.42 -7.46
CA THR A 235 -8.03 -4.96 -7.42
C THR A 235 -7.62 -5.47 -8.80
N ILE A 236 -6.34 -5.76 -9.00
CA ILE A 236 -5.79 -6.27 -10.27
C ILE A 236 -4.92 -7.49 -10.00
N ASN A 237 -4.80 -8.37 -10.99
CA ASN A 237 -3.83 -9.45 -10.95
C ASN A 237 -2.39 -8.95 -11.19
N HIS A 238 -1.40 -9.81 -10.94
CA HIS A 238 0.03 -9.46 -10.96
C HIS A 238 0.55 -8.83 -12.25
N ASP A 239 -0.02 -9.19 -13.40
CA ASP A 239 0.39 -8.67 -14.72
C ASP A 239 -0.52 -7.54 -15.23
N GLY A 240 -1.56 -7.18 -14.46
CA GLY A 240 -2.52 -6.15 -14.82
C GLY A 240 -3.38 -6.50 -16.04
N SER A 241 -3.48 -7.76 -16.42
CA SER A 241 -4.33 -8.21 -17.53
C SER A 241 -5.80 -8.27 -17.17
N LEU A 242 -6.11 -8.46 -15.90
CA LEU A 242 -7.45 -8.53 -15.35
C LEU A 242 -7.67 -7.48 -14.24
N VAL A 243 -8.85 -6.89 -14.22
CA VAL A 243 -9.35 -6.07 -13.12
C VAL A 243 -10.59 -6.74 -12.53
N TYR A 244 -10.64 -6.77 -11.20
CA TYR A 244 -11.75 -7.29 -10.41
C TYR A 244 -12.40 -6.12 -9.69
N VAL A 245 -13.69 -5.93 -9.90
CA VAL A 245 -14.41 -4.76 -9.38
C VAL A 245 -15.64 -5.16 -8.59
N ASN A 246 -15.81 -4.59 -7.42
CA ASN A 246 -17.13 -4.57 -6.82
C ASN A 246 -18.02 -3.62 -7.60
N VAL A 247 -19.30 -3.94 -7.71
CA VAL A 247 -20.30 -3.08 -8.33
C VAL A 247 -21.53 -2.98 -7.43
N ASN A 248 -22.29 -1.90 -7.58
CA ASN A 248 -23.56 -1.78 -6.88
C ASN A 248 -24.50 -2.95 -7.23
N ASP A 249 -25.43 -3.23 -6.33
CA ASP A 249 -26.45 -4.27 -6.47
C ASP A 249 -25.86 -5.68 -6.71
N LEU A 250 -24.66 -5.94 -6.15
CA LEU A 250 -23.98 -7.22 -6.20
C LEU A 250 -23.25 -7.52 -4.90
N VAL A 251 -23.53 -8.63 -4.27
CA VAL A 251 -22.64 -9.25 -3.27
C VAL A 251 -21.67 -10.15 -4.03
N GLY A 252 -20.50 -9.59 -4.41
CA GLY A 252 -19.57 -10.25 -5.29
C GLY A 252 -18.75 -9.26 -6.11
N PHE A 253 -18.38 -9.65 -7.34
CA PHE A 253 -17.55 -8.83 -8.21
C PHE A 253 -17.72 -9.18 -9.69
N GLU A 254 -17.25 -8.29 -10.54
CA GLU A 254 -17.12 -8.51 -11.98
C GLU A 254 -15.67 -8.49 -12.40
N ILE A 255 -15.31 -9.28 -13.41
CA ILE A 255 -13.96 -9.32 -13.99
C ILE A 255 -13.97 -8.60 -15.33
N GLY A 256 -12.99 -7.70 -15.52
CA GLY A 256 -12.73 -7.03 -16.79
C GLY A 256 -11.38 -7.43 -17.39
N ASP A 257 -11.34 -7.56 -18.70
CA ASP A 257 -10.11 -7.75 -19.47
C ASP A 257 -9.53 -6.38 -19.83
N VAL A 258 -8.40 -6.07 -19.22
CA VAL A 258 -7.75 -4.74 -19.33
C VAL A 258 -7.30 -4.47 -20.77
N LYS A 259 -6.88 -5.49 -21.53
CA LYS A 259 -6.43 -5.34 -22.91
C LYS A 259 -7.56 -5.00 -23.87
N THR A 260 -8.72 -5.64 -23.72
CA THR A 260 -9.85 -5.43 -24.63
C THR A 260 -10.83 -4.38 -24.14
N GLY A 261 -10.80 -4.04 -22.84
CA GLY A 261 -11.76 -3.14 -22.20
C GLY A 261 -13.13 -3.76 -21.98
N LYS A 262 -13.26 -5.09 -22.10
CA LYS A 262 -14.55 -5.80 -21.98
C LYS A 262 -14.72 -6.40 -20.59
N MET A 263 -15.90 -6.26 -20.04
CA MET A 263 -16.34 -7.07 -18.91
C MET A 263 -16.49 -8.51 -19.39
N LEU A 264 -15.90 -9.45 -18.65
CA LEU A 264 -15.85 -10.87 -19.00
C LEU A 264 -16.95 -11.68 -18.30
N LYS A 265 -17.04 -11.52 -16.97
CA LYS A 265 -17.88 -12.39 -16.15
C LYS A 265 -18.22 -11.74 -14.82
N ARG A 266 -19.41 -12.11 -14.31
CA ARG A 266 -19.93 -11.70 -13.00
C ARG A 266 -19.91 -12.89 -12.05
N PHE A 267 -19.49 -12.67 -10.81
CA PHE A 267 -19.46 -13.64 -9.74
C PHE A 267 -20.25 -13.12 -8.55
N GLU A 268 -21.19 -13.91 -8.09
CA GLU A 268 -22.09 -13.59 -7.00
C GLU A 268 -21.94 -14.62 -5.89
N ALA A 269 -21.90 -14.17 -4.62
CA ALA A 269 -21.90 -15.08 -3.49
C ALA A 269 -23.23 -15.81 -3.42
N PRO A 270 -23.24 -17.14 -3.21
CA PRO A 270 -24.49 -17.89 -3.06
C PRO A 270 -25.26 -17.44 -1.83
N GLY A 271 -26.55 -17.18 -1.96
CA GLY A 271 -27.42 -16.78 -0.84
C GLY A 271 -28.65 -16.02 -1.31
N ASP A 272 -29.61 -15.85 -0.40
CA ASP A 272 -30.79 -15.00 -0.61
C ASP A 272 -30.49 -13.60 -0.04
N TRP A 273 -29.81 -12.79 -0.83
CA TRP A 273 -29.41 -11.43 -0.45
C TRP A 273 -30.63 -10.51 -0.54
N LYS A 274 -31.41 -10.43 0.54
CA LYS A 274 -32.60 -9.58 0.61
C LYS A 274 -32.19 -8.12 0.73
N GLY A 275 -32.46 -7.36 -0.29
CA GLY A 275 -32.22 -5.94 -0.34
C GLY A 275 -31.14 -5.54 -1.33
N LYS A 276 -30.87 -4.26 -1.44
CA LYS A 276 -29.83 -3.69 -2.32
C LYS A 276 -28.47 -3.90 -1.68
N GLY A 277 -28.04 -5.16 -1.55
CA GLY A 277 -26.69 -5.51 -1.12
C GLY A 277 -25.67 -5.05 -2.14
N TYR A 278 -24.55 -4.54 -1.68
CA TYR A 278 -23.39 -4.30 -2.52
C TYR A 278 -22.14 -4.63 -1.74
N SER A 279 -21.17 -5.19 -2.42
CA SER A 279 -19.85 -5.37 -1.85
C SER A 279 -19.08 -4.07 -1.88
N HIS A 280 -18.32 -3.79 -0.81
CA HIS A 280 -17.44 -2.64 -0.74
C HIS A 280 -16.14 -3.01 -0.04
N GLY A 281 -15.28 -3.65 -0.78
CA GLY A 281 -13.98 -4.17 -0.41
C GLY A 281 -13.67 -5.41 -1.22
N ILE A 282 -12.58 -5.39 -1.95
CA ILE A 282 -12.08 -6.51 -2.72
C ILE A 282 -10.55 -6.49 -2.72
N GLY A 283 -9.96 -7.65 -2.57
CA GLY A 283 -8.53 -7.87 -2.70
C GLY A 283 -8.24 -9.31 -3.06
N MET A 284 -7.01 -9.60 -3.41
CA MET A 284 -6.54 -10.95 -3.64
C MET A 284 -5.27 -11.21 -2.84
N THR A 285 -5.02 -12.48 -2.52
CA THR A 285 -3.74 -12.89 -1.96
C THR A 285 -2.62 -12.57 -2.94
N PRO A 286 -1.40 -12.21 -2.48
CA PRO A 286 -0.30 -11.91 -3.38
C PRO A 286 -0.01 -13.02 -4.40
N ASP A 287 -0.19 -14.27 -4.02
CA ASP A 287 -0.06 -15.44 -4.90
C ASP A 287 -1.27 -15.68 -5.80
N GLU A 288 -2.29 -14.84 -5.69
CA GLU A 288 -3.57 -14.92 -6.41
C GLU A 288 -4.36 -16.22 -6.19
N SER A 289 -4.08 -16.94 -5.12
CA SER A 289 -4.84 -18.17 -4.81
C SER A 289 -6.26 -17.90 -4.36
N GLU A 290 -6.53 -16.70 -3.81
CA GLU A 290 -7.83 -16.32 -3.28
C GLU A 290 -8.22 -14.88 -3.64
N ILE A 291 -9.51 -14.66 -3.81
CA ILE A 291 -10.15 -13.34 -3.90
C ILE A 291 -11.09 -13.18 -2.73
N TRP A 292 -10.92 -12.11 -1.98
CA TRP A 292 -11.70 -11.79 -0.79
C TRP A 292 -12.60 -10.58 -1.05
N VAL A 293 -13.85 -10.68 -0.63
CA VAL A 293 -14.88 -9.67 -0.94
C VAL A 293 -15.70 -9.36 0.31
N ALA A 294 -15.77 -8.08 0.66
CA ALA A 294 -16.56 -7.60 1.78
C ALA A 294 -18.07 -7.61 1.47
N ASP A 295 -18.84 -8.08 2.42
CA ASP A 295 -20.31 -8.01 2.45
C ASP A 295 -20.77 -7.28 3.72
N PRO A 296 -20.89 -5.95 3.66
CA PRO A 296 -21.31 -5.16 4.81
C PRO A 296 -22.78 -5.36 5.21
N VAL A 297 -23.58 -6.00 4.36
CA VAL A 297 -24.99 -6.26 4.67
C VAL A 297 -25.15 -7.44 5.61
N ASN A 298 -24.28 -8.45 5.47
CA ASN A 298 -24.36 -9.70 6.23
C ASN A 298 -23.22 -9.86 7.25
N ASP A 299 -22.37 -8.85 7.42
CA ASP A 299 -21.18 -8.89 8.29
C ASP A 299 -20.24 -10.04 7.96
N LEU A 300 -19.96 -10.24 6.66
CA LEU A 300 -19.15 -11.34 6.16
C LEU A 300 -18.07 -10.87 5.19
N TRP A 301 -16.97 -11.60 5.16
CA TRP A 301 -16.03 -11.60 4.05
C TRP A 301 -16.16 -12.93 3.31
N HIS A 302 -16.54 -12.85 2.05
CA HIS A 302 -16.64 -13.98 1.16
C HIS A 302 -15.29 -14.25 0.50
N VAL A 303 -14.97 -15.53 0.33
CA VAL A 303 -13.72 -15.97 -0.30
C VAL A 303 -14.01 -16.84 -1.51
N TRP A 304 -13.34 -16.54 -2.61
CA TRP A 304 -13.29 -17.38 -3.80
C TRP A 304 -11.89 -17.96 -3.95
N ASP A 305 -11.80 -19.27 -4.11
CA ASP A 305 -10.59 -19.90 -4.62
C ASP A 305 -10.37 -19.44 -6.06
N ASN A 306 -9.16 -19.07 -6.40
CA ASN A 306 -8.81 -18.53 -7.69
C ASN A 306 -7.80 -19.44 -8.42
N PRO A 307 -8.23 -20.59 -8.96
CA PRO A 307 -7.37 -21.50 -9.68
C PRO A 307 -6.98 -20.93 -11.05
N GLY A 308 -5.78 -21.26 -11.51
CA GLY A 308 -5.33 -20.97 -12.87
C GLY A 308 -5.11 -19.48 -13.14
N ASP A 309 -5.68 -18.98 -14.24
CA ASP A 309 -5.44 -17.65 -14.81
C ASP A 309 -6.29 -16.52 -14.23
N GLY A 310 -7.03 -16.78 -13.17
CA GLY A 310 -7.87 -15.76 -12.53
C GLY A 310 -9.22 -15.48 -13.20
N ARG A 311 -9.57 -16.15 -14.28
CA ARG A 311 -10.82 -15.90 -15.04
C ARG A 311 -12.02 -16.67 -14.52
N ASN A 312 -11.81 -17.70 -13.72
CA ASN A 312 -12.84 -18.61 -13.24
C ASN A 312 -12.71 -18.90 -11.73
N PRO A 313 -12.74 -17.89 -10.86
CA PRO A 313 -12.76 -18.13 -9.42
C PRO A 313 -13.96 -18.94 -8.99
N VAL A 314 -13.79 -19.73 -7.92
CA VAL A 314 -14.81 -20.63 -7.37
C VAL A 314 -15.12 -20.24 -5.94
N TYR A 315 -16.38 -19.97 -5.63
CA TYR A 315 -16.80 -19.61 -4.29
C TYR A 315 -16.50 -20.73 -3.30
N ASN A 316 -15.91 -20.36 -2.15
CA ASN A 316 -15.58 -21.31 -1.09
C ASN A 316 -16.22 -20.92 0.25
N ALA A 317 -17.41 -21.46 0.52
CA ALA A 317 -18.15 -21.14 1.73
C ALA A 317 -17.40 -21.53 3.02
N SER A 318 -16.51 -22.51 2.97
CA SER A 318 -15.74 -22.95 4.16
C SER A 318 -14.68 -21.94 4.60
N LYS A 319 -14.34 -20.99 3.72
CA LYS A 319 -13.36 -19.91 3.98
C LYS A 319 -14.02 -18.58 4.32
N THR A 320 -15.36 -18.50 4.32
CA THR A 320 -16.08 -17.28 4.70
C THR A 320 -15.72 -16.84 6.11
N ILE A 321 -15.40 -15.55 6.27
CA ILE A 321 -14.94 -14.97 7.53
C ILE A 321 -16.06 -14.10 8.10
N LYS A 322 -16.33 -14.26 9.39
CA LYS A 322 -17.21 -13.37 10.15
C LYS A 322 -16.39 -12.66 11.20
N PRO A 323 -15.90 -11.42 10.94
CA PRO A 323 -15.11 -10.68 11.90
C PRO A 323 -15.92 -10.34 13.16
N SER A 324 -15.26 -10.33 14.31
CA SER A 324 -15.91 -9.96 15.59
C SER A 324 -16.39 -8.51 15.60
N ALA A 325 -15.77 -7.67 14.80
CA ALA A 325 -16.08 -6.24 14.67
C ALA A 325 -17.21 -5.93 13.67
N GLY A 326 -17.73 -6.94 12.97
CA GLY A 326 -18.65 -6.74 11.82
C GLY A 326 -17.91 -6.30 10.56
N VAL A 327 -18.65 -6.03 9.50
CA VAL A 327 -18.11 -5.52 8.22
C VAL A 327 -18.79 -4.21 7.86
N GLU A 328 -17.99 -3.15 7.77
CA GLU A 328 -18.48 -1.83 7.36
C GLU A 328 -18.13 -1.56 5.87
N HIS A 329 -18.03 -0.31 5.49
CA HIS A 329 -17.46 0.15 4.22
C HIS A 329 -15.97 -0.20 4.19
N SER A 330 -15.66 -1.41 3.83
CA SER A 330 -14.36 -2.01 4.06
C SER A 330 -13.48 -2.04 2.82
N TRP A 331 -12.20 -2.06 3.08
CA TRP A 331 -11.13 -2.42 2.15
C TRP A 331 -10.30 -3.51 2.79
N ILE A 332 -9.42 -4.11 2.02
CA ILE A 332 -8.52 -5.12 2.50
C ILE A 332 -7.10 -4.77 2.10
N ASP A 333 -6.21 -4.85 3.06
CA ASP A 333 -4.77 -4.76 2.87
C ASP A 333 -4.15 -6.10 3.25
N MET A 334 -3.15 -6.55 2.51
CA MET A 334 -2.44 -7.79 2.82
C MET A 334 -0.94 -7.54 2.92
N THR A 335 -0.27 -8.28 3.79
CA THR A 335 1.20 -8.29 3.83
C THR A 335 1.75 -8.85 2.52
N ASN A 336 2.94 -8.40 2.10
CA ASN A 336 3.57 -8.85 0.86
C ASN A 336 3.83 -10.37 0.84
N ASP A 337 4.04 -10.98 2.00
CA ASP A 337 4.20 -12.43 2.13
C ASP A 337 2.87 -13.20 2.16
N GLY A 338 1.75 -12.50 2.09
CA GLY A 338 0.41 -13.08 2.07
C GLY A 338 -0.02 -13.78 3.35
N LYS A 339 0.66 -13.56 4.48
CA LYS A 339 0.31 -14.24 5.74
C LYS A 339 -0.80 -13.55 6.50
N LEU A 340 -0.85 -12.22 6.44
CA LEU A 340 -1.81 -11.42 7.19
C LEU A 340 -2.65 -10.58 6.25
N ALA A 341 -3.93 -10.44 6.59
CA ALA A 341 -4.85 -9.49 6.00
C ALA A 341 -5.38 -8.55 7.07
N LEU A 342 -5.40 -7.25 6.79
CA LEU A 342 -6.08 -6.25 7.58
C LEU A 342 -7.40 -5.92 6.89
N LEU A 343 -8.49 -6.23 7.55
CA LEU A 343 -9.83 -5.84 7.11
C LEU A 343 -10.14 -4.43 7.63
N GLY A 344 -10.82 -3.64 6.83
CA GLY A 344 -11.13 -2.23 7.13
C GLY A 344 -11.91 -1.98 8.41
N ASP A 345 -12.29 -3.04 9.10
CA ASP A 345 -13.03 -3.04 10.36
C ASP A 345 -12.12 -3.25 11.58
N SER A 346 -10.83 -2.98 11.43
CA SER A 346 -9.79 -3.11 12.48
C SER A 346 -9.40 -4.55 12.82
N VAL A 347 -9.70 -5.49 11.96
CA VAL A 347 -9.48 -6.91 12.23
C VAL A 347 -8.30 -7.42 11.43
N VAL A 348 -7.37 -8.08 12.10
CA VAL A 348 -6.25 -8.78 11.46
C VAL A 348 -6.60 -10.26 11.37
N ILE A 349 -6.47 -10.80 10.16
CA ILE A 349 -6.77 -12.20 9.84
C ILE A 349 -5.47 -12.91 9.48
N ASP A 350 -5.28 -14.11 10.01
CA ASP A 350 -4.31 -15.07 9.47
C ASP A 350 -4.89 -15.67 8.17
N VAL A 351 -4.24 -15.38 7.05
CA VAL A 351 -4.75 -15.72 5.71
C VAL A 351 -4.87 -17.23 5.52
N LYS A 352 -3.92 -18.00 6.06
CA LYS A 352 -3.91 -19.47 5.91
C LYS A 352 -5.09 -20.14 6.63
N THR A 353 -5.47 -19.64 7.79
CA THR A 353 -6.52 -20.24 8.62
C THR A 353 -7.86 -19.54 8.50
N HIS A 354 -7.92 -18.36 7.86
CA HIS A 354 -9.09 -17.48 7.76
C HIS A 354 -9.64 -17.08 9.14
N LYS A 355 -8.79 -17.04 10.16
CA LYS A 355 -9.16 -16.70 11.53
C LYS A 355 -8.68 -15.33 11.94
N GLU A 356 -9.54 -14.65 12.68
CA GLU A 356 -9.17 -13.43 13.38
C GLU A 356 -8.09 -13.71 14.41
N ILE A 357 -7.03 -12.90 14.40
CA ILE A 357 -5.92 -12.99 15.36
C ILE A 357 -5.78 -11.73 16.20
N ALA A 358 -6.28 -10.58 15.74
CA ALA A 358 -6.24 -9.34 16.50
C ALA A 358 -7.36 -8.38 16.10
N VAL A 359 -7.76 -7.51 17.04
CA VAL A 359 -8.54 -6.29 16.80
C VAL A 359 -7.68 -5.10 17.17
N LEU A 360 -7.47 -4.20 16.21
CA LEU A 360 -6.58 -3.06 16.37
C LEU A 360 -7.21 -1.99 17.27
N LYS A 361 -6.42 -1.43 18.19
CA LYS A 361 -6.87 -0.46 19.18
C LYS A 361 -5.96 0.76 19.20
N ASP A 362 -6.57 1.92 19.49
CA ASP A 362 -5.88 3.19 19.64
C ASP A 362 -5.19 3.32 21.03
N GLU A 363 -4.61 4.49 21.30
CA GLU A 363 -3.93 4.84 22.55
C GLU A 363 -4.81 4.76 23.80
N PHE A 364 -6.12 4.73 23.63
CA PHE A 364 -7.10 4.63 24.71
C PHE A 364 -7.68 3.22 24.86
N GLY A 365 -7.17 2.26 24.08
CA GLY A 365 -7.66 0.89 24.05
C GLY A 365 -9.00 0.71 23.31
N ARG A 366 -9.44 1.72 22.55
CA ARG A 366 -10.66 1.66 21.75
C ARG A 366 -10.36 1.08 20.38
N ARG A 367 -11.31 0.35 19.82
CA ARG A 367 -11.23 -0.13 18.44
C ARG A 367 -11.02 1.05 17.47
N ILE A 368 -10.02 0.95 16.62
CA ILE A 368 -9.81 1.93 15.55
C ILE A 368 -10.86 1.65 14.48
N VAL A 369 -11.67 2.65 14.13
CA VAL A 369 -12.64 2.54 13.03
C VAL A 369 -12.05 3.14 11.75
N HIS A 370 -12.58 2.76 10.60
CA HIS A 370 -12.13 3.22 9.28
C HIS A 370 -10.64 2.91 8.99
N THR A 371 -10.20 1.68 9.32
CA THR A 371 -8.82 1.21 9.08
C THR A 371 -8.53 0.91 7.61
N GLU A 372 -9.44 1.18 6.73
CA GLU A 372 -9.34 0.94 5.28
C GLU A 372 -8.22 1.76 4.57
N LYS A 373 -7.50 2.59 5.30
CA LYS A 373 -6.36 3.37 4.82
C LYS A 373 -5.13 3.02 5.66
N ALA A 374 -4.67 1.79 5.52
CA ALA A 374 -3.58 1.26 6.31
C ALA A 374 -2.47 0.68 5.45
N LEU A 375 -1.30 0.53 6.04
CA LEU A 375 -0.14 -0.12 5.44
C LEU A 375 0.59 -0.97 6.48
N PHE A 376 1.10 -2.11 6.05
CA PHE A 376 2.12 -2.87 6.76
C PHE A 376 3.50 -2.37 6.33
N LEU A 377 4.29 -1.88 7.27
CA LEU A 377 5.59 -1.29 7.02
C LEU A 377 6.67 -2.00 7.82
N ASN A 378 7.75 -2.42 7.15
CA ASN A 378 8.88 -3.08 7.77
C ASN A 378 10.06 -2.12 7.86
N PHE A 379 10.59 -1.95 9.08
CA PHE A 379 11.71 -1.06 9.38
C PHE A 379 12.92 -1.86 9.86
N GLN A 380 14.11 -1.42 9.46
CA GLN A 380 15.39 -1.91 9.97
C GLN A 380 16.36 -0.74 10.13
N ASP A 381 17.06 -0.68 11.26
CA ASP A 381 17.97 0.43 11.58
C ASP A 381 17.30 1.83 11.42
N GLY A 382 16.03 1.93 11.80
CA GLY A 382 15.23 3.16 11.69
C GLY A 382 14.79 3.54 10.28
N LYS A 383 15.06 2.72 9.26
CA LYS A 383 14.68 2.97 7.87
C LYS A 383 13.58 2.03 7.42
N LEU A 384 12.64 2.56 6.65
CA LEU A 384 11.65 1.77 5.94
C LEU A 384 12.35 0.95 4.86
N ILE A 385 12.22 -0.37 4.91
CA ILE A 385 12.84 -1.31 3.96
C ILE A 385 11.83 -2.03 3.09
N GLU A 386 10.58 -2.13 3.55
CA GLU A 386 9.50 -2.79 2.83
C GLU A 386 8.15 -2.20 3.21
N ALA A 387 7.23 -2.17 2.27
CA ALA A 387 5.85 -1.76 2.46
C ALA A 387 4.94 -2.55 1.53
N ASN A 388 3.72 -2.86 1.98
CA ASN A 388 2.65 -3.21 1.06
C ASN A 388 2.05 -1.93 0.43
N ASN A 389 1.10 -2.12 -0.46
CA ASN A 389 0.25 -1.03 -0.94
C ASN A 389 -1.13 -1.10 -0.27
N GLN A 390 -1.91 -0.03 -0.38
CA GLN A 390 -3.27 0.04 0.20
C GLN A 390 -4.32 -0.80 -0.55
N PHE A 391 -3.91 -1.64 -1.48
CA PHE A 391 -4.76 -2.57 -2.21
C PHE A 391 -4.11 -3.95 -2.15
N ALA A 392 -4.88 -4.96 -1.87
CA ALA A 392 -4.43 -6.33 -2.00
C ALA A 392 -4.45 -6.72 -3.48
N VAL A 393 -3.35 -6.47 -4.18
CA VAL A 393 -3.15 -6.80 -5.59
C VAL A 393 -2.27 -8.04 -5.73
N GLY A 394 -2.36 -8.71 -6.89
CA GLY A 394 -1.49 -9.84 -7.21
C GLY A 394 -0.01 -9.45 -7.28
N ASP A 395 0.88 -10.34 -6.87
CA ASP A 395 2.33 -10.19 -6.94
C ASP A 395 2.95 -11.22 -7.87
N ALA A 396 3.78 -10.78 -8.80
CA ALA A 396 4.35 -11.65 -9.84
C ALA A 396 5.25 -12.75 -9.27
N LYS A 397 6.00 -12.48 -8.19
CA LYS A 397 6.90 -13.48 -7.58
C LYS A 397 6.11 -14.52 -6.81
N ALA A 398 5.12 -14.08 -6.02
CA ALA A 398 4.25 -14.98 -5.27
C ALA A 398 3.41 -15.86 -6.21
N TYR A 399 2.84 -15.28 -7.26
CA TYR A 399 2.11 -16.01 -8.30
C TYR A 399 2.98 -17.07 -8.99
N ALA A 400 4.19 -16.69 -9.44
CA ALA A 400 5.13 -17.59 -10.08
C ALA A 400 5.54 -18.75 -9.16
N ALA A 401 5.76 -18.46 -7.86
CA ALA A 401 6.07 -19.49 -6.86
C ALA A 401 4.92 -20.49 -6.70
N ARG A 402 3.68 -20.02 -6.64
CA ARG A 402 2.48 -20.88 -6.60
C ARG A 402 2.34 -21.75 -7.84
N MET A 403 2.58 -21.16 -9.03
CA MET A 403 2.42 -21.87 -10.30
C MET A 403 3.62 -22.76 -10.66
N GLY A 404 4.69 -22.77 -9.87
CA GLY A 404 5.91 -23.52 -10.14
C GLY A 404 6.67 -23.00 -11.37
N THR A 405 6.48 -21.74 -11.77
CA THR A 405 7.14 -21.10 -12.90
C THR A 405 8.27 -20.20 -12.40
N LYS A 406 9.36 -20.10 -13.17
CA LYS A 406 10.43 -19.13 -12.85
C LYS A 406 10.02 -17.74 -13.30
N THR A 407 10.28 -16.74 -12.48
CA THR A 407 10.16 -15.34 -12.90
C THR A 407 11.29 -14.97 -13.87
N SER A 408 11.06 -13.95 -14.71
CA SER A 408 12.07 -13.46 -15.68
C SER A 408 13.38 -13.00 -15.03
N GLU A 409 13.39 -12.70 -13.74
CA GLU A 409 14.60 -12.37 -12.97
C GLU A 409 15.40 -13.61 -12.53
N GLN A 410 14.85 -14.81 -12.70
CA GLN A 410 15.50 -16.09 -12.36
C GLN A 410 15.96 -16.87 -13.59
N GLN A 411 15.74 -16.34 -14.79
CA GLN A 411 16.25 -16.83 -16.07
C GLN A 411 17.49 -16.04 -16.51
#